data_eefb8b9ac225999a90319f520ef2b634
#
_entry.id   eefb8b9ac225999a90319f520ef2b634
#
_cell.length_a   1.000
_cell.length_b   1.000
_cell.length_c   1.000
_cell.angle_alpha   90.00
_cell.angle_beta   90.00
_cell.angle_gamma   90.00
#
_symmetry.space_group_name_H-M   'P 1'
#
loop_
_entity.id
_entity.type
_entity.pdbx_description
1 polymer ?
#
loop_
_entity_poly.entity_id
_entity_poly.type
_entity_poly.pdbx_seq_one_letter_code
_entity_poly.pdbx_strand_id
1 'polypeptide(L)'
;MSKNRVLVLFAHPSQHRSEANKPLFEQAKRINGVTCVDLYAEYPTFKINIDREQKRLLDHDIIIFQFPLYWYSTPAILKEWQDLVLEYGFAYGTDGNELQGKSLLCSITAGGKKDAYQTDGYNHFTIRELLHPIEQTASLCGMNYLAP
;
A
#
# COMPACT_ATOMS: atom_id res chain seq x y z
N MET A 1 17.29 -20.68 3.04
CA MET A 1 16.63 -19.40 3.40
C MET A 1 15.22 -19.42 2.86
N SER A 2 14.23 -19.16 3.71
CA SER A 2 12.86 -18.97 3.24
C SER A 2 12.83 -17.71 2.37
N LYS A 3 12.28 -17.84 1.18
CA LYS A 3 12.12 -16.73 0.25
C LYS A 3 11.04 -15.80 0.80
N ASN A 4 11.31 -14.51 0.99
CA ASN A 4 10.31 -13.54 1.42
C ASN A 4 9.10 -13.56 0.48
N ARG A 5 7.91 -13.61 1.05
CA ARG A 5 6.63 -13.56 0.32
C ARG A 5 6.17 -12.12 0.24
N VAL A 6 5.90 -11.68 -0.96
CA VAL A 6 5.53 -10.28 -1.25
C VAL A 6 4.05 -10.20 -1.64
N LEU A 7 3.31 -9.31 -1.00
CA LEU A 7 1.94 -8.96 -1.33
C LEU A 7 1.92 -7.56 -1.95
N VAL A 8 1.41 -7.44 -3.17
CA VAL A 8 1.15 -6.16 -3.82
C VAL A 8 -0.34 -5.87 -3.78
N LEU A 9 -0.74 -4.82 -3.07
CA LEU A 9 -2.08 -4.29 -3.06
C LEU A 9 -2.15 -3.12 -4.04
N PHE A 10 -2.75 -3.37 -5.19
CA PHE A 10 -2.89 -2.40 -6.26
C PHE A 10 -4.20 -1.65 -6.14
N ALA A 11 -4.15 -0.31 -6.15
CA ALA A 11 -5.31 0.55 -6.01
C ALA A 11 -5.31 1.66 -7.06
N HIS A 12 -5.82 1.37 -8.25
CA HIS A 12 -6.01 2.37 -9.29
C HIS A 12 -7.46 2.35 -9.79
N PRO A 13 -8.25 3.43 -9.56
CA PRO A 13 -9.68 3.44 -9.87
C PRO A 13 -9.98 3.48 -11.37
N SER A 14 -9.03 3.92 -12.19
CA SER A 14 -9.20 4.07 -13.64
C SER A 14 -8.05 3.40 -14.40
N GLN A 15 -7.97 2.08 -14.32
CA GLN A 15 -6.87 1.30 -14.91
C GLN A 15 -6.67 1.53 -16.40
N HIS A 16 -7.74 1.75 -17.16
CA HIS A 16 -7.68 2.04 -18.60
C HIS A 16 -6.97 3.35 -18.93
N ARG A 17 -6.81 4.25 -17.93
CA ARG A 17 -6.06 5.50 -18.03
C ARG A 17 -4.69 5.44 -17.36
N SER A 18 -4.32 4.27 -16.83
CA SER A 18 -3.05 4.10 -16.13
C SER A 18 -1.92 3.80 -17.12
N GLU A 19 -1.04 4.77 -17.30
CA GLU A 19 0.13 4.63 -18.17
C GLU A 19 1.33 3.99 -17.47
N ALA A 20 1.42 4.12 -16.15
CA ALA A 20 2.56 3.63 -15.37
C ALA A 20 2.19 2.53 -14.36
N ASN A 21 1.18 2.73 -13.52
CA ASN A 21 0.83 1.77 -12.46
C ASN A 21 0.39 0.42 -13.00
N LYS A 22 -0.47 0.40 -14.03
CA LYS A 22 -0.95 -0.86 -14.61
C LYS A 22 0.17 -1.70 -15.22
N PRO A 23 1.08 -1.17 -16.05
CA PRO A 23 2.22 -1.94 -16.55
C PRO A 23 3.11 -2.49 -15.44
N LEU A 24 3.40 -1.72 -14.39
CA LEU A 24 4.17 -2.18 -13.25
C LEU A 24 3.48 -3.33 -12.52
N PHE A 25 2.17 -3.23 -12.31
CA PHE A 25 1.37 -4.28 -11.70
C PHE A 25 1.36 -5.57 -12.54
N GLU A 26 1.20 -5.45 -13.85
CA GLU A 26 1.25 -6.61 -14.76
C GLU A 26 2.63 -7.29 -14.77
N GLN A 27 3.71 -6.53 -14.63
CA GLN A 27 5.05 -7.10 -14.48
C GLN A 27 5.22 -7.80 -13.14
N ALA A 28 4.72 -7.23 -12.04
CA ALA A 28 4.80 -7.83 -10.72
C ALA A 28 4.14 -9.21 -10.67
N LYS A 29 3.02 -9.41 -11.38
CA LYS A 29 2.34 -10.70 -11.49
C LYS A 29 3.21 -11.83 -12.06
N ARG A 30 4.25 -11.49 -12.81
CA ARG A 30 5.14 -12.47 -13.46
C ARG A 30 6.29 -12.91 -12.55
N ILE A 31 6.43 -12.31 -11.39
CA ILE A 31 7.53 -12.59 -10.46
C ILE A 31 7.10 -13.69 -9.50
N ASN A 32 7.87 -14.77 -9.44
CA ASN A 32 7.63 -15.86 -8.50
C ASN A 32 7.76 -15.38 -7.05
N GLY A 33 6.79 -15.73 -6.21
CA GLY A 33 6.75 -15.33 -4.80
C GLY A 33 6.08 -13.98 -4.55
N VAL A 34 5.49 -13.37 -5.61
CA VAL A 34 4.71 -12.15 -5.51
C VAL A 34 3.22 -12.47 -5.71
N THR A 35 2.40 -12.08 -4.76
CA THR A 35 0.94 -12.14 -4.84
C THR A 35 0.43 -10.74 -5.17
N CYS A 36 -0.34 -10.61 -6.24
CA CYS A 36 -0.88 -9.33 -6.68
C CYS A 36 -2.40 -9.31 -6.52
N VAL A 37 -2.92 -8.29 -5.86
CA VAL A 37 -4.35 -8.07 -5.62
C VAL A 37 -4.76 -6.70 -6.14
N ASP A 38 -5.73 -6.68 -7.05
CA ASP A 38 -6.36 -5.47 -7.54
C ASP A 38 -7.59 -5.16 -6.67
N LEU A 39 -7.45 -4.20 -5.75
CA LEU A 39 -8.50 -3.90 -4.77
C LEU A 39 -9.79 -3.40 -5.41
N TYR A 40 -9.71 -2.56 -6.45
CA TYR A 40 -10.91 -2.08 -7.14
C TYR A 40 -11.62 -3.17 -7.92
N ALA A 41 -10.88 -4.13 -8.47
CA ALA A 41 -11.47 -5.28 -9.17
C ALA A 41 -12.10 -6.27 -8.18
N GLU A 42 -11.45 -6.53 -7.06
CA GLU A 42 -11.93 -7.49 -6.07
C GLU A 42 -13.08 -6.94 -5.22
N TYR A 43 -13.08 -5.63 -4.95
CA TYR A 43 -14.08 -4.97 -4.12
C TYR A 43 -14.74 -3.78 -4.84
N PRO A 44 -15.49 -4.04 -5.94
CA PRO A 44 -16.07 -2.96 -6.74
C PRO A 44 -17.11 -2.12 -6.00
N THR A 45 -17.66 -2.65 -4.88
CA THR A 45 -18.62 -1.96 -4.02
C THR A 45 -18.02 -1.55 -2.67
N PHE A 46 -16.72 -1.63 -2.51
CA PHE A 46 -15.97 -1.32 -1.26
C PHE A 46 -16.32 -2.22 -0.07
N LYS A 47 -17.00 -3.32 -0.29
CA LYS A 47 -17.27 -4.33 0.76
C LYS A 47 -16.06 -5.22 0.96
N ILE A 48 -15.07 -4.72 1.69
CA ILE A 48 -13.82 -5.42 1.96
C ILE A 48 -14.08 -6.67 2.81
N ASN A 49 -13.53 -7.80 2.40
CA ASN A 49 -13.54 -9.03 3.20
C ASN A 49 -12.35 -9.01 4.17
N ILE A 50 -12.60 -8.60 5.40
CA ILE A 50 -11.58 -8.39 6.43
C ILE A 50 -10.78 -9.67 6.69
N ASP A 51 -11.44 -10.80 6.90
CA ASP A 51 -10.79 -12.07 7.19
C ASP A 51 -9.84 -12.52 6.08
N ARG A 52 -10.27 -12.35 4.82
CA ARG A 52 -9.43 -12.66 3.65
C ARG A 52 -8.21 -11.77 3.59
N GLU A 53 -8.37 -10.47 3.83
CA GLU A 53 -7.26 -9.52 3.77
C GLU A 53 -6.29 -9.72 4.94
N GLN A 54 -6.79 -9.98 6.14
CA GLN A 54 -5.94 -10.33 7.27
C GLN A 54 -5.15 -11.63 7.03
N LYS A 55 -5.80 -12.64 6.43
CA LYS A 55 -5.08 -13.87 6.03
C LYS A 55 -3.98 -13.58 5.03
N ARG A 56 -4.21 -12.72 4.04
CA ARG A 56 -3.18 -12.28 3.10
C ARG A 56 -1.99 -11.63 3.81
N LEU A 57 -2.26 -10.76 4.77
CA LEU A 57 -1.21 -10.13 5.58
C LEU A 57 -0.40 -11.17 6.37
N LEU A 58 -1.07 -12.17 6.98
CA LEU A 58 -0.40 -13.25 7.70
C LEU A 58 0.50 -14.09 6.79
N ASP A 59 0.06 -14.34 5.56
CA ASP A 59 0.77 -15.19 4.60
C ASP A 59 1.97 -14.51 3.93
N HIS A 60 2.19 -13.23 4.13
CA HIS A 60 3.24 -12.44 3.45
C HIS A 60 4.14 -11.69 4.43
N ASP A 61 5.37 -11.42 4.00
CA ASP A 61 6.41 -10.78 4.84
C ASP A 61 6.64 -9.31 4.44
N ILE A 62 6.41 -9.00 3.16
CA ILE A 62 6.57 -7.66 2.58
C ILE A 62 5.25 -7.25 1.95
N ILE A 63 4.74 -6.10 2.35
CA ILE A 63 3.50 -5.52 1.86
C ILE A 63 3.84 -4.30 1.00
N ILE A 64 3.33 -4.25 -0.21
CA ILE A 64 3.52 -3.11 -1.12
C ILE A 64 2.16 -2.50 -1.42
N PHE A 65 1.98 -1.23 -1.07
CA PHE A 65 0.87 -0.42 -1.54
C PHE A 65 1.28 0.21 -2.86
N GLN A 66 0.63 -0.19 -3.96
CA GLN A 66 0.89 0.36 -5.29
C GLN A 66 -0.31 1.19 -5.74
N PHE A 67 -0.11 2.51 -5.89
CA PHE A 67 -1.21 3.42 -6.17
C PHE A 67 -0.76 4.72 -6.82
N PRO A 68 -1.65 5.40 -7.57
CA PRO A 68 -1.43 6.78 -7.99
C PRO A 68 -1.68 7.72 -6.82
N LEU A 69 -0.86 8.76 -6.69
CA LEU A 69 -1.05 9.78 -5.67
C LEU A 69 -2.23 10.68 -6.09
N TYR A 70 -3.38 10.51 -5.42
CA TYR A 70 -4.59 11.28 -5.66
C TYR A 70 -4.77 12.30 -4.54
N TRP A 71 -4.82 13.56 -4.93
CA TRP A 71 -4.94 14.65 -3.98
C TRP A 71 -3.95 14.50 -2.81
N TYR A 72 -2.70 14.21 -3.18
CA TYR A 72 -1.57 14.07 -2.24
C TYR A 72 -1.72 12.91 -1.25
N SER A 73 -2.59 11.95 -1.55
CA SER A 73 -2.91 10.81 -0.68
C SER A 73 -3.21 9.55 -1.49
N THR A 74 -3.78 8.54 -0.84
CA THR A 74 -4.18 7.29 -1.48
C THR A 74 -5.52 7.41 -2.18
N PRO A 75 -5.80 6.57 -3.20
CA PRO A 75 -7.17 6.34 -3.65
C PRO A 75 -8.06 5.85 -2.50
N ALA A 76 -9.37 6.15 -2.57
CA ALA A 76 -10.31 5.91 -1.48
C ALA A 76 -10.33 4.46 -0.97
N ILE A 77 -10.28 3.48 -1.88
CA ILE A 77 -10.35 2.07 -1.49
C ILE A 77 -9.18 1.63 -0.61
N LEU A 78 -8.00 2.20 -0.79
CA LEU A 78 -6.83 1.85 0.01
C LEU A 78 -6.95 2.41 1.43
N LYS A 79 -7.61 3.55 1.62
CA LYS A 79 -7.91 4.08 2.95
C LYS A 79 -9.00 3.23 3.64
N GLU A 80 -10.05 2.88 2.92
CA GLU A 80 -11.09 1.96 3.40
C GLU A 80 -10.51 0.62 3.81
N TRP A 81 -9.61 0.08 3.00
CA TRP A 81 -8.90 -1.15 3.33
C TRP A 81 -8.11 -1.02 4.64
N GLN A 82 -7.36 0.08 4.82
CA GLN A 82 -6.60 0.31 6.06
C GLN A 82 -7.53 0.42 7.28
N ASP A 83 -8.62 1.18 7.14
CA ASP A 83 -9.56 1.41 8.24
C ASP A 83 -10.24 0.12 8.72
N LEU A 84 -10.56 -0.79 7.80
CA LEU A 84 -11.28 -2.02 8.13
C LEU A 84 -10.36 -3.19 8.47
N VAL A 85 -9.23 -3.35 7.78
CA VAL A 85 -8.37 -4.54 7.91
C VAL A 85 -7.41 -4.44 9.08
N LEU A 86 -6.90 -3.23 9.37
CA LEU A 86 -5.95 -2.99 10.44
C LEU A 86 -6.66 -2.79 11.78
N GLU A 87 -7.32 -3.85 12.25
CA GLU A 87 -8.13 -3.83 13.45
C GLU A 87 -7.29 -3.84 14.74
N TYR A 88 -7.88 -3.30 15.80
CA TYR A 88 -7.41 -3.51 17.18
C TYR A 88 -7.38 -5.01 17.54
N GLY A 89 -6.30 -5.44 18.16
CA GLY A 89 -6.12 -6.86 18.50
C GLY A 89 -5.58 -7.73 17.36
N PHE A 90 -5.42 -7.16 16.17
CA PHE A 90 -4.75 -7.78 15.03
C PHE A 90 -3.49 -7.01 14.65
N ALA A 91 -3.64 -5.78 14.20
CA ALA A 91 -2.54 -4.94 13.71
C ALA A 91 -1.87 -4.12 14.81
N TYR A 92 -2.59 -3.79 15.86
CA TYR A 92 -2.13 -2.98 16.97
C TYR A 92 -2.93 -3.24 18.24
N GLY A 93 -2.50 -2.62 19.35
CA GLY A 93 -3.19 -2.73 20.64
C GLY A 93 -2.86 -4.02 21.38
N THR A 94 -3.68 -4.38 22.37
CA THR A 94 -3.47 -5.57 23.18
C THR A 94 -3.53 -6.83 22.31
N ASP A 95 -2.44 -7.64 22.35
CA ASP A 95 -2.26 -8.85 21.53
C ASP A 95 -2.27 -8.62 20.02
N GLY A 96 -2.35 -7.36 19.56
CA GLY A 96 -2.34 -6.97 18.16
C GLY A 96 -0.93 -6.83 17.59
N ASN A 97 -0.22 -7.93 17.40
CA ASN A 97 1.18 -7.97 16.96
C ASN A 97 1.42 -8.77 15.66
N GLU A 98 0.38 -9.04 14.90
CA GLU A 98 0.46 -9.92 13.73
C GLU A 98 1.29 -9.33 12.57
N LEU A 99 1.49 -8.01 12.56
CA LEU A 99 2.28 -7.32 11.53
C LEU A 99 3.71 -6.99 11.98
N GLN A 100 4.07 -7.27 13.23
CA GLN A 100 5.40 -6.96 13.75
C GLN A 100 6.50 -7.61 12.91
N GLY A 101 7.51 -6.82 12.55
CA GLY A 101 8.66 -7.27 11.78
C GLY A 101 8.44 -7.42 10.28
N LYS A 102 7.20 -7.34 9.80
CA LYS A 102 6.92 -7.27 8.36
C LYS A 102 7.37 -5.92 7.80
N SER A 103 7.56 -5.85 6.49
CA SER A 103 7.96 -4.60 5.81
C SER A 103 6.80 -3.99 5.04
N LEU A 104 6.72 -2.67 5.01
CA LEU A 104 5.76 -1.91 4.22
C LEU A 104 6.50 -0.95 3.28
N LEU A 105 6.12 -0.95 2.01
CA LEU A 105 6.63 -0.07 0.96
C LEU A 105 5.47 0.55 0.19
N CYS A 106 5.58 1.83 -0.14
CA CYS A 106 4.69 2.48 -1.10
C CYS A 106 5.37 2.58 -2.47
N SER A 107 4.75 2.02 -3.50
CA SER A 107 5.12 2.19 -4.90
C SER A 107 4.10 3.11 -5.54
N ILE A 108 4.48 4.34 -5.81
CA ILE A 108 3.55 5.38 -6.23
C ILE A 108 3.88 5.96 -7.60
N THR A 109 2.87 6.50 -8.25
CA THR A 109 3.01 7.41 -9.39
C THR A 109 2.36 8.75 -9.05
N ALA A 110 2.87 9.82 -9.62
CA ALA A 110 2.34 11.17 -9.43
C ALA A 110 2.32 11.91 -10.77
N GLY A 111 1.32 12.75 -10.97
CA GLY A 111 1.18 13.52 -12.20
C GLY A 111 2.13 14.71 -12.31
N GLY A 112 2.68 15.18 -11.20
CA GLY A 112 3.62 16.29 -11.17
C GLY A 112 5.05 15.87 -11.48
N LYS A 113 5.88 16.82 -11.92
CA LYS A 113 7.31 16.59 -12.09
C LYS A 113 7.99 16.39 -10.74
N LYS A 114 9.11 15.66 -10.73
CA LYS A 114 9.88 15.38 -9.51
C LYS A 114 10.20 16.65 -8.71
N ASP A 115 10.58 17.72 -9.38
CA ASP A 115 10.97 18.99 -8.74
C ASP A 115 9.80 19.70 -8.03
N ALA A 116 8.56 19.34 -8.36
CA ALA A 116 7.39 19.89 -7.67
C ALA A 116 7.25 19.37 -6.24
N TYR A 117 7.77 18.17 -5.94
CA TYR A 117 7.66 17.50 -4.66
C TYR A 117 8.90 17.72 -3.78
N GLN A 118 9.21 18.99 -3.55
CA GLN A 118 10.30 19.46 -2.69
C GLN A 118 9.81 20.64 -1.87
N THR A 119 10.52 20.97 -0.78
CA THR A 119 10.16 22.06 0.13
C THR A 119 10.02 23.42 -0.59
N ASP A 120 10.87 23.68 -1.56
CA ASP A 120 10.86 24.86 -2.42
C ASP A 120 10.15 24.66 -3.76
N GLY A 121 9.57 23.47 -3.98
CA GLY A 121 8.82 23.13 -5.18
C GLY A 121 7.37 23.59 -5.13
N TYR A 122 6.66 23.43 -6.24
CA TYR A 122 5.26 23.85 -6.40
C TYR A 122 4.32 23.23 -5.34
N ASN A 123 4.57 22.00 -4.94
CA ASN A 123 3.75 21.29 -3.95
C ASN A 123 4.26 21.43 -2.51
N HIS A 124 5.39 22.10 -2.29
CA HIS A 124 5.97 22.45 -0.98
C HIS A 124 6.38 21.29 -0.06
N PHE A 125 5.98 20.05 -0.39
CA PHE A 125 6.25 18.87 0.42
C PHE A 125 6.89 17.77 -0.44
N THR A 126 7.80 17.02 0.16
CA THR A 126 8.36 15.82 -0.48
C THR A 126 7.31 14.69 -0.53
N ILE A 127 7.51 13.73 -1.42
CA ILE A 127 6.67 12.52 -1.47
C ILE A 127 6.66 11.81 -0.10
N ARG A 128 7.82 11.71 0.54
CA ARG A 128 7.91 11.07 1.87
C ARG A 128 7.07 11.80 2.92
N GLU A 129 7.08 13.13 2.93
CA GLU A 129 6.25 13.92 3.85
C GLU A 129 4.76 13.68 3.61
N LEU A 130 4.34 13.63 2.34
CA LEU A 130 2.95 13.35 1.98
C LEU A 130 2.50 11.94 2.38
N LEU A 131 3.44 10.99 2.51
CA LEU A 131 3.18 9.61 2.93
C LEU A 131 3.37 9.39 4.45
N HIS A 132 3.59 10.42 5.25
CA HIS A 132 3.72 10.30 6.70
C HIS A 132 2.56 9.55 7.37
N PRO A 133 1.30 9.68 6.97
CA PRO A 133 0.23 8.87 7.54
C PRO A 133 0.44 7.36 7.40
N ILE A 134 0.99 6.91 6.26
CA ILE A 134 1.30 5.49 6.04
C ILE A 134 2.54 5.08 6.83
N GLU A 135 3.57 5.92 6.88
CA GLU A 135 4.76 5.69 7.72
C GLU A 135 4.38 5.56 9.19
N GLN A 136 3.49 6.44 9.69
CA GLN A 136 2.98 6.37 11.06
C GLN A 136 2.17 5.10 11.30
N THR A 137 1.37 4.66 10.34
CA THR A 137 0.62 3.40 10.40
C THR A 137 1.57 2.22 10.52
N ALA A 138 2.62 2.18 9.71
CA ALA A 138 3.65 1.14 9.80
C ALA A 138 4.31 1.12 11.20
N SER A 139 4.64 2.29 11.73
CA SER A 139 5.23 2.42 13.07
C SER A 139 4.32 1.87 14.16
N LEU A 140 3.04 2.23 14.16
CA LEU A 140 2.07 1.72 15.13
C LEU A 140 1.93 0.21 15.06
N CYS A 141 1.93 -0.36 13.84
CA CYS A 141 1.79 -1.80 13.62
C CYS A 141 3.11 -2.58 13.81
N GLY A 142 4.20 -1.93 14.21
CA GLY A 142 5.51 -2.58 14.39
C GLY A 142 6.16 -3.06 13.11
N MET A 143 5.81 -2.46 11.97
CA MET A 143 6.38 -2.78 10.66
C MET A 143 7.63 -1.95 10.37
N ASN A 144 8.49 -2.49 9.52
CA ASN A 144 9.64 -1.76 8.96
C ASN A 144 9.16 -0.97 7.74
N TYR A 145 9.14 0.35 7.84
CA TYR A 145 8.79 1.20 6.71
C TYR A 145 9.99 1.41 5.79
N LEU A 146 9.83 1.00 4.53
CA LEU A 146 10.83 1.21 3.49
C LEU A 146 10.52 2.52 2.76
N ALA A 147 11.51 3.37 2.54
CA ALA A 147 11.31 4.64 1.85
C ALA A 147 10.73 4.44 0.45
N PRO A 148 9.76 5.28 0.03
CA PRO A 148 9.11 5.20 -1.27
C PRO A 148 10.04 5.56 -2.43
#